data_093d59f9df6fe678a08217a2d022d42f
#
_entry.id   093d59f9df6fe678a08217a2d022d42f
#
_cell.length_a   1.000
_cell.length_b   1.000
_cell.length_c   1.000
_cell.angle_alpha   90.00
_cell.angle_beta   90.00
_cell.angle_gamma   90.00
#
_symmetry.space_group_name_H-M   'P 1'
#
loop_
_entity.id
_entity.type
_entity.pdbx_description
1 polymer ?
#
loop_
_entity_poly.entity_id
_entity_poly.type
_entity_poly.pdbx_seq_one_letter_code
_entity_poly.pdbx_strand_id
1 'polypeptide(L)'
;MQEQLAQLVVAATREAAAVATRAELEAFKARVVGPNGTLTQVMKGMAALSKEERPVVGKLINEAKKSVEELLATLLAKVEGAEIAAALGAPVDPTLPSPDAPVGSLHPLSRTRERILASFRKLGFVVADGPEVETEWHCFDALNTPADHPARDMQDTLYMPKAFRSADAPRKADEAILLRTHTSSVQVRTMLSRKPPFRIVAPGRCFRRDAGDATHSANFHQIEGLWIDRNVTLADLRGVLDFFVKETFGADAEIRLRPSFFPFTEPSFEMDLRSPNLGRLSNRWLEIMGCGLVDPKVLELCGLDPKEWSGLAFGLGLERIAMLVHGIDDIRHFYANDTRFLRQFA
;
A
#
# COMPACT_ATOMS: atom_id res chain seq x y z
N MET A 1 13.96 21.53 52.58
CA MET A 1 13.65 20.69 51.41
C MET A 1 12.18 20.22 51.39
N GLN A 2 11.61 19.74 52.48
CA GLN A 2 10.20 19.32 52.56
C GLN A 2 9.23 20.45 52.20
N GLU A 3 9.43 21.63 52.77
CA GLU A 3 8.64 22.84 52.48
C GLU A 3 8.80 23.32 51.01
N GLN A 4 9.99 23.19 50.48
CA GLN A 4 10.29 23.52 49.07
C GLN A 4 9.55 22.59 48.10
N LEU A 5 9.46 21.29 48.36
CA LEU A 5 8.70 20.34 47.52
C LEU A 5 7.20 20.62 47.57
N ALA A 6 6.65 20.91 48.75
CA ALA A 6 5.24 21.27 48.88
C ALA A 6 4.93 22.57 48.13
N GLN A 7 5.77 23.60 48.28
CA GLN A 7 5.63 24.86 47.55
C GLN A 7 5.76 24.67 46.02
N LEU A 8 6.66 23.78 45.56
CA LEU A 8 6.82 23.46 44.16
C LEU A 8 5.55 22.86 43.57
N VAL A 9 4.95 21.89 44.23
CA VAL A 9 3.69 21.26 43.76
C VAL A 9 2.57 22.27 43.69
N VAL A 10 2.44 23.13 44.71
CA VAL A 10 1.44 24.20 44.74
C VAL A 10 1.67 25.21 43.62
N ALA A 11 2.92 25.63 43.40
CA ALA A 11 3.28 26.56 42.33
C ALA A 11 2.99 25.93 40.94
N ALA A 12 3.40 24.67 40.73
CA ALA A 12 3.11 23.93 39.52
C ALA A 12 1.62 23.82 39.25
N THR A 13 0.82 23.51 40.26
CA THR A 13 -0.65 23.42 40.13
C THR A 13 -1.25 24.78 39.78
N ARG A 14 -0.76 25.87 40.36
CA ARG A 14 -1.22 27.21 40.02
C ARG A 14 -0.86 27.61 38.58
N GLU A 15 0.38 27.36 38.15
CA GLU A 15 0.82 27.63 36.75
C GLU A 15 0.05 26.77 35.76
N ALA A 16 -0.23 25.52 36.09
CA ALA A 16 -0.98 24.58 35.25
C ALA A 16 -2.37 25.10 34.83
N ALA A 17 -3.01 25.90 35.71
CA ALA A 17 -4.33 26.46 35.43
C ALA A 17 -4.34 27.37 34.19
N ALA A 18 -3.23 28.02 33.89
CA ALA A 18 -3.06 28.91 32.72
C ALA A 18 -2.72 28.18 31.40
N VAL A 19 -2.40 26.88 31.46
CA VAL A 19 -2.07 26.08 30.26
C VAL A 19 -3.32 25.77 29.46
N ALA A 20 -3.36 26.24 28.21
CA ALA A 20 -4.47 26.05 27.29
C ALA A 20 -4.07 25.39 25.95
N THR A 21 -2.82 25.53 25.56
CA THR A 21 -2.31 25.05 24.25
C THR A 21 -1.19 24.01 24.39
N ARG A 22 -0.95 23.22 23.34
CA ARG A 22 0.14 22.23 23.31
C ARG A 22 1.52 22.88 23.50
N ALA A 23 1.75 24.04 22.91
CA ALA A 23 3.01 24.76 23.07
C ALA A 23 3.24 25.21 24.53
N GLU A 24 2.19 25.68 25.20
CA GLU A 24 2.25 26.05 26.63
C GLU A 24 2.45 24.81 27.51
N LEU A 25 1.82 23.69 27.20
CA LEU A 25 2.03 22.41 27.89
C LEU A 25 3.48 21.94 27.82
N GLU A 26 4.08 21.95 26.62
CA GLU A 26 5.49 21.55 26.47
C GLU A 26 6.45 22.54 27.16
N ALA A 27 6.17 23.84 27.12
CA ALA A 27 6.94 24.83 27.85
C ALA A 27 6.80 24.63 29.38
N PHE A 28 5.62 24.34 29.89
CA PHE A 28 5.37 24.03 31.30
C PHE A 28 6.12 22.75 31.70
N LYS A 29 6.01 21.67 30.92
CA LYS A 29 6.72 20.42 31.15
C LYS A 29 8.23 20.61 31.22
N ALA A 30 8.80 21.39 30.29
CA ALA A 30 10.23 21.71 30.30
C ALA A 30 10.66 22.46 31.57
N ARG A 31 9.85 23.43 32.05
CA ARG A 31 10.15 24.19 33.27
C ARG A 31 10.06 23.34 34.53
N VAL A 32 9.14 22.38 34.62
CA VAL A 32 8.90 21.58 35.83
C VAL A 32 9.78 20.33 35.87
N VAL A 33 9.78 19.52 34.78
CA VAL A 33 10.45 18.21 34.74
C VAL A 33 11.60 18.12 33.72
N GLY A 34 11.87 19.18 32.99
CA GLY A 34 12.98 19.20 32.03
C GLY A 34 14.35 19.05 32.68
N PRO A 35 15.45 18.96 31.92
CA PRO A 35 16.82 18.77 32.44
C PRO A 35 17.25 19.83 33.46
N ASN A 36 16.73 21.06 33.31
CA ASN A 36 16.91 22.20 34.22
C ASN A 36 15.62 22.57 34.96
N GLY A 37 14.62 21.70 34.94
CA GLY A 37 13.33 21.94 35.59
C GLY A 37 13.42 22.00 37.12
N THR A 38 12.45 22.69 37.69
CA THR A 38 12.42 22.93 39.14
C THR A 38 12.42 21.65 39.95
N LEU A 39 11.65 20.62 39.55
CA LEU A 39 11.64 19.32 40.21
C LEU A 39 12.99 18.60 40.07
N THR A 40 13.59 18.66 38.86
CA THR A 40 14.88 18.04 38.56
C THR A 40 16.01 18.69 39.37
N GLN A 41 15.97 19.99 39.59
CA GLN A 41 16.96 20.69 40.44
C GLN A 41 16.86 20.31 41.91
N VAL A 42 15.64 20.17 42.45
CA VAL A 42 15.43 19.70 43.81
C VAL A 42 15.94 18.26 43.96
N MET A 43 15.70 17.40 42.97
CA MET A 43 16.23 16.02 42.97
C MET A 43 17.77 15.97 42.98
N LYS A 44 18.42 16.84 42.21
CA LYS A 44 19.90 16.96 42.21
C LYS A 44 20.44 17.36 43.59
N GLY A 45 19.71 18.18 44.34
CA GLY A 45 20.06 18.57 45.70
C GLY A 45 20.09 17.44 46.73
N MET A 46 19.46 16.29 46.42
CA MET A 46 19.50 15.10 47.29
C MET A 46 20.91 14.56 47.58
N ALA A 47 21.85 14.79 46.66
CA ALA A 47 23.23 14.32 46.81
C ALA A 47 23.95 14.96 48.03
N ALA A 48 23.50 16.13 48.49
CA ALA A 48 24.07 16.89 49.62
C ALA A 48 23.50 16.51 51.01
N LEU A 49 22.49 15.61 51.08
CA LEU A 49 21.84 15.21 52.29
C LEU A 49 22.57 14.08 53.04
N SER A 50 22.41 14.04 54.37
CA SER A 50 22.92 12.97 55.25
C SER A 50 22.27 11.61 54.90
N LYS A 51 22.94 10.49 55.29
CA LYS A 51 22.42 9.13 55.05
C LYS A 51 21.08 8.88 55.74
N GLU A 52 20.79 9.56 56.82
CA GLU A 52 19.57 9.39 57.61
C GLU A 52 18.38 10.17 57.03
N GLU A 53 18.63 11.30 56.39
CA GLU A 53 17.58 12.15 55.79
C GLU A 53 17.15 11.67 54.39
N ARG A 54 18.01 10.96 53.66
CA ARG A 54 17.77 10.52 52.28
C ARG A 54 16.51 9.67 52.10
N PRO A 55 16.18 8.70 52.98
CA PRO A 55 14.98 7.87 52.81
C PRO A 55 13.69 8.68 52.94
N VAL A 56 13.67 9.63 53.90
CA VAL A 56 12.47 10.46 54.17
C VAL A 56 12.26 11.44 53.03
N VAL A 57 13.30 12.13 52.61
CA VAL A 57 13.23 13.08 51.48
C VAL A 57 12.98 12.35 50.14
N GLY A 58 13.54 11.16 49.95
CA GLY A 58 13.29 10.33 48.79
C GLY A 58 11.80 9.95 48.64
N LYS A 59 11.13 9.65 49.72
CA LYS A 59 9.66 9.38 49.73
C LYS A 59 8.87 10.62 49.29
N LEU A 60 9.21 11.78 49.85
CA LEU A 60 8.56 13.06 49.52
C LEU A 60 8.79 13.47 48.06
N ILE A 61 9.99 13.24 47.53
CA ILE A 61 10.28 13.49 46.11
C ILE A 61 9.45 12.58 45.23
N ASN A 62 9.30 11.29 45.54
CA ASN A 62 8.48 10.38 44.76
C ASN A 62 6.99 10.77 44.81
N GLU A 63 6.50 11.23 45.94
CA GLU A 63 5.13 11.75 46.07
C GLU A 63 4.95 13.02 45.23
N ALA A 64 5.87 13.97 45.31
CA ALA A 64 5.85 15.18 44.46
C ALA A 64 5.93 14.85 42.96
N LYS A 65 6.81 13.91 42.59
CA LYS A 65 6.92 13.43 41.20
C LYS A 65 5.60 12.85 40.71
N LYS A 66 4.98 11.98 41.50
CA LYS A 66 3.69 11.37 41.15
C LYS A 66 2.61 12.44 40.96
N SER A 67 2.53 13.43 41.88
CA SER A 67 1.57 14.53 41.80
C SER A 67 1.78 15.39 40.52
N VAL A 68 3.03 15.64 40.15
CA VAL A 68 3.37 16.38 38.92
C VAL A 68 3.04 15.54 37.66
N GLU A 69 3.28 14.23 37.68
CA GLU A 69 2.94 13.33 36.57
C GLU A 69 1.42 13.26 36.35
N GLU A 70 0.65 13.16 37.42
CA GLU A 70 -0.83 13.19 37.38
C GLU A 70 -1.34 14.54 36.88
N LEU A 71 -0.73 15.64 37.29
CA LEU A 71 -1.03 16.98 36.79
C LEU A 71 -0.78 17.11 35.31
N LEU A 72 0.39 16.65 34.83
CA LEU A 72 0.75 16.66 33.40
C LEU A 72 -0.19 15.79 32.56
N ALA A 73 -0.59 14.62 33.06
CA ALA A 73 -1.56 13.76 32.39
C ALA A 73 -2.94 14.44 32.26
N THR A 74 -3.38 15.11 33.29
CA THR A 74 -4.65 15.88 33.31
C THR A 74 -4.59 17.04 32.29
N LEU A 75 -3.47 17.77 32.26
CA LEU A 75 -3.28 18.87 31.32
C LEU A 75 -3.22 18.38 29.88
N LEU A 76 -2.54 17.26 29.62
CA LEU A 76 -2.49 16.66 28.29
C LEU A 76 -3.89 16.30 27.80
N ALA A 77 -4.68 15.61 28.62
CA ALA A 77 -6.05 15.26 28.29
C ALA A 77 -6.94 16.49 28.02
N LYS A 78 -6.75 17.58 28.81
CA LYS A 78 -7.46 18.84 28.61
C LYS A 78 -7.10 19.48 27.28
N VAL A 79 -5.80 19.59 26.94
CA VAL A 79 -5.32 20.19 25.70
C VAL A 79 -5.78 19.35 24.49
N GLU A 80 -5.62 18.03 24.55
CA GLU A 80 -6.09 17.14 23.48
C GLU A 80 -7.60 17.21 23.28
N GLY A 81 -8.36 17.26 24.38
CA GLY A 81 -9.82 17.48 24.31
C GLY A 81 -10.20 18.81 23.64
N ALA A 82 -9.46 19.88 23.94
CA ALA A 82 -9.68 21.19 23.32
C ALA A 82 -9.30 21.19 21.83
N GLU A 83 -8.19 20.54 21.45
CA GLU A 83 -7.77 20.36 20.05
C GLU A 83 -8.81 19.55 19.26
N ILE A 84 -9.31 18.46 19.83
CA ILE A 84 -10.38 17.65 19.22
C ILE A 84 -11.65 18.47 19.07
N ALA A 85 -12.06 19.20 20.13
CA ALA A 85 -13.27 20.05 20.06
C ALA A 85 -13.15 21.15 18.99
N ALA A 86 -11.97 21.76 18.86
CA ALA A 86 -11.70 22.75 17.82
C ALA A 86 -11.71 22.14 16.42
N ALA A 87 -11.18 20.92 16.26
CA ALA A 87 -11.18 20.20 14.99
C ALA A 87 -12.59 19.71 14.58
N LEU A 88 -13.43 19.37 15.55
CA LEU A 88 -14.81 18.95 15.29
C LEU A 88 -15.74 20.11 14.90
N GLY A 89 -15.36 21.35 15.21
CA GLY A 89 -16.19 22.53 14.96
C GLY A 89 -17.46 22.59 15.83
N ALA A 90 -18.48 23.27 15.32
CA ALA A 90 -19.76 23.39 16.03
C ALA A 90 -20.43 22.01 16.19
N PRO A 91 -21.02 21.70 17.37
CA PRO A 91 -21.71 20.43 17.56
C PRO A 91 -22.84 20.28 16.54
N VAL A 92 -22.89 19.11 15.90
CA VAL A 92 -23.98 18.80 14.98
C VAL A 92 -25.25 18.55 15.79
N ASP A 93 -26.29 19.29 15.49
CA ASP A 93 -27.60 19.06 16.07
C ASP A 93 -28.21 17.77 15.49
N PRO A 94 -28.40 16.70 16.30
CA PRO A 94 -28.92 15.44 15.82
C PRO A 94 -30.40 15.49 15.42
N THR A 95 -31.09 16.59 15.74
CA THR A 95 -32.52 16.80 15.36
C THR A 95 -32.67 17.40 13.98
N LEU A 96 -31.59 17.97 13.41
CA LEU A 96 -31.62 18.47 12.04
C LEU A 96 -31.70 17.31 11.06
N PRO A 97 -32.49 17.43 9.98
CA PRO A 97 -32.49 16.44 8.93
C PRO A 97 -31.08 16.30 8.39
N SER A 98 -30.66 15.05 8.12
CA SER A 98 -29.37 14.79 7.47
C SER A 98 -29.27 15.65 6.21
N PRO A 99 -28.17 16.38 5.98
CA PRO A 99 -27.92 16.92 4.66
C PRO A 99 -28.03 15.78 3.66
N ASP A 100 -28.47 16.11 2.43
CA ASP A 100 -28.79 15.16 1.37
C ASP A 100 -28.03 13.85 1.46
N ALA A 101 -28.78 12.75 1.37
CA ALA A 101 -28.18 11.41 1.46
C ALA A 101 -26.95 11.35 0.54
N PRO A 102 -25.77 10.97 1.06
CA PRO A 102 -24.56 10.94 0.24
C PRO A 102 -24.81 10.06 -0.97
N VAL A 103 -24.69 10.62 -2.15
CA VAL A 103 -24.73 9.85 -3.39
C VAL A 103 -23.59 8.86 -3.34
N GLY A 104 -23.92 7.57 -3.41
CA GLY A 104 -22.92 6.52 -3.47
C GLY A 104 -22.06 6.68 -4.73
N SER A 105 -20.77 6.35 -4.63
CA SER A 105 -19.86 6.36 -5.78
C SER A 105 -19.07 5.07 -5.85
N LEU A 106 -18.54 4.77 -7.05
CA LEU A 106 -17.63 3.66 -7.21
C LEU A 106 -16.31 3.98 -6.50
N HIS A 107 -15.77 2.98 -5.81
CA HIS A 107 -14.44 3.06 -5.22
C HIS A 107 -13.40 3.44 -6.29
N PRO A 108 -12.38 4.30 -6.00
CA PRO A 108 -11.42 4.76 -7.00
C PRO A 108 -10.68 3.62 -7.72
N LEU A 109 -10.38 2.50 -7.05
CA LEU A 109 -9.83 1.31 -7.72
C LEU A 109 -10.81 0.71 -8.72
N SER A 110 -12.10 0.60 -8.37
CA SER A 110 -13.12 0.07 -9.30
C SER A 110 -13.27 0.97 -10.53
N ARG A 111 -13.30 2.28 -10.35
CA ARG A 111 -13.38 3.27 -11.43
C ARG A 111 -12.14 3.18 -12.35
N THR A 112 -10.94 3.11 -11.76
CA THR A 112 -9.69 2.98 -12.50
C THR A 112 -9.64 1.66 -13.26
N ARG A 113 -10.04 0.54 -12.64
CA ARG A 113 -10.14 -0.78 -13.28
C ARG A 113 -11.04 -0.74 -14.51
N GLU A 114 -12.27 -0.21 -14.37
CA GLU A 114 -13.21 -0.15 -15.50
C GLU A 114 -12.68 0.72 -16.64
N ARG A 115 -12.02 1.84 -16.33
CA ARG A 115 -11.39 2.69 -17.34
C ARG A 115 -10.27 1.96 -18.10
N ILE A 116 -9.40 1.24 -17.40
CA ILE A 116 -8.33 0.44 -18.01
C ILE A 116 -8.92 -0.67 -18.89
N LEU A 117 -9.89 -1.42 -18.38
CA LEU A 117 -10.54 -2.49 -19.14
C LEU A 117 -11.25 -1.95 -20.38
N ALA A 118 -11.89 -0.79 -20.29
CA ALA A 118 -12.53 -0.13 -21.42
C ALA A 118 -11.53 0.24 -22.53
N SER A 119 -10.32 0.73 -22.17
CA SER A 119 -9.29 1.03 -23.14
C SER A 119 -8.77 -0.22 -23.86
N PHE A 120 -8.54 -1.32 -23.16
CA PHE A 120 -8.10 -2.58 -23.78
C PHE A 120 -9.21 -3.25 -24.61
N ARG A 121 -10.48 -3.10 -24.24
CA ARG A 121 -11.61 -3.56 -25.07
C ARG A 121 -11.62 -2.91 -26.46
N LYS A 122 -11.23 -1.64 -26.59
CA LYS A 122 -11.10 -0.95 -27.89
C LYS A 122 -10.06 -1.61 -28.80
N LEU A 123 -9.07 -2.29 -28.21
CA LEU A 123 -8.04 -3.06 -28.93
C LEU A 123 -8.41 -4.54 -29.14
N GLY A 124 -9.66 -4.92 -28.82
CA GLY A 124 -10.15 -6.29 -28.97
C GLY A 124 -9.75 -7.27 -27.86
N PHE A 125 -9.26 -6.76 -26.72
CA PHE A 125 -9.01 -7.62 -25.56
C PHE A 125 -10.33 -7.95 -24.85
N VAL A 126 -10.47 -9.20 -24.43
CA VAL A 126 -11.58 -9.67 -23.60
C VAL A 126 -11.10 -9.93 -22.16
N VAL A 127 -11.99 -9.73 -21.21
CA VAL A 127 -11.65 -10.01 -19.79
C VAL A 127 -11.64 -11.51 -19.59
N ALA A 128 -10.56 -12.01 -18.99
CA ALA A 128 -10.43 -13.37 -18.49
C ALA A 128 -10.28 -13.35 -16.97
N ASP A 129 -10.82 -14.38 -16.32
CA ASP A 129 -10.79 -14.52 -14.87
C ASP A 129 -10.18 -15.87 -14.48
N GLY A 130 -9.73 -15.99 -13.24
CA GLY A 130 -9.15 -17.21 -12.69
C GLY A 130 -9.06 -17.17 -11.17
N PRO A 131 -8.76 -18.31 -10.53
CA PRO A 131 -8.78 -18.46 -9.09
C PRO A 131 -7.65 -17.67 -8.41
N GLU A 132 -7.91 -17.18 -7.19
CA GLU A 132 -6.89 -16.57 -6.33
C GLU A 132 -5.99 -17.61 -5.67
N VAL A 133 -6.54 -18.77 -5.39
CA VAL A 133 -5.80 -19.94 -4.87
C VAL A 133 -5.35 -20.79 -6.05
N GLU A 134 -4.04 -20.88 -6.22
CA GLU A 134 -3.43 -21.47 -7.41
C GLU A 134 -2.46 -22.59 -7.06
N THR A 135 -2.17 -23.40 -8.06
CA THR A 135 -1.08 -24.36 -7.97
C THR A 135 0.25 -23.68 -8.30
N GLU A 136 1.32 -24.20 -7.73
CA GLU A 136 2.69 -23.73 -7.98
C GLU A 136 3.03 -23.82 -9.48
N TRP A 137 2.53 -24.85 -10.18
CA TRP A 137 2.77 -25.02 -11.59
C TRP A 137 2.20 -23.87 -12.42
N HIS A 138 0.96 -23.43 -12.16
CA HIS A 138 0.33 -22.32 -12.89
C HIS A 138 0.98 -20.96 -12.58
N CYS A 139 1.51 -20.79 -11.36
CA CYS A 139 2.14 -19.53 -10.97
C CYS A 139 3.60 -19.43 -11.40
N PHE A 140 4.32 -20.55 -11.50
CA PHE A 140 5.75 -20.51 -11.68
C PHE A 140 6.26 -21.44 -12.79
N ASP A 141 6.00 -22.74 -12.73
CA ASP A 141 6.60 -23.70 -13.67
C ASP A 141 6.18 -23.41 -15.12
N ALA A 142 4.90 -23.21 -15.37
CA ALA A 142 4.37 -22.89 -16.70
C ALA A 142 4.82 -21.52 -17.23
N LEU A 143 5.32 -20.66 -16.36
CA LEU A 143 5.86 -19.34 -16.66
C LEU A 143 7.40 -19.35 -16.73
N ASN A 144 8.00 -20.51 -16.93
CA ASN A 144 9.46 -20.67 -17.04
C ASN A 144 10.24 -20.11 -15.85
N THR A 145 9.61 -19.99 -14.68
CA THR A 145 10.28 -19.52 -13.47
C THR A 145 11.03 -20.67 -12.81
N PRO A 146 12.39 -20.61 -12.67
CA PRO A 146 13.17 -21.71 -12.12
C PRO A 146 12.88 -21.96 -10.64
N ALA A 147 13.20 -23.18 -10.17
CA ALA A 147 12.86 -23.59 -8.80
C ALA A 147 13.59 -22.79 -7.71
N ASP A 148 14.75 -22.24 -8.03
CA ASP A 148 15.59 -21.43 -7.15
C ASP A 148 15.33 -19.91 -7.30
N HIS A 149 14.31 -19.52 -8.06
CA HIS A 149 13.97 -18.11 -8.25
C HIS A 149 13.47 -17.49 -6.92
N PRO A 150 13.95 -16.29 -6.53
CA PRO A 150 13.57 -15.65 -5.26
C PRO A 150 12.05 -15.50 -5.06
N ALA A 151 11.29 -15.23 -6.12
CA ALA A 151 9.83 -15.10 -6.03
C ALA A 151 9.11 -16.37 -5.53
N ARG A 152 9.77 -17.55 -5.55
CA ARG A 152 9.26 -18.80 -4.98
C ARG A 152 9.57 -18.96 -3.49
N ASP A 153 10.38 -18.07 -2.91
CA ASP A 153 10.72 -18.15 -1.49
C ASP A 153 9.45 -17.98 -0.65
N MET A 154 9.38 -18.73 0.44
CA MET A 154 8.34 -18.59 1.45
C MET A 154 8.35 -17.21 2.13
N GLN A 155 9.40 -16.41 1.95
CA GLN A 155 9.47 -15.02 2.41
C GLN A 155 8.62 -14.09 1.53
N ASP A 156 8.45 -14.41 0.24
CA ASP A 156 7.73 -13.57 -0.73
C ASP A 156 6.37 -14.14 -1.12
N THR A 157 6.20 -15.47 -1.10
CA THR A 157 4.98 -16.18 -1.51
C THR A 157 4.21 -16.76 -0.32
N LEU A 158 2.89 -16.61 -0.34
CA LEU A 158 1.98 -17.16 0.66
C LEU A 158 1.52 -18.56 0.25
N TYR A 159 2.22 -19.59 0.72
CA TYR A 159 1.85 -20.98 0.51
C TYR A 159 0.75 -21.43 1.48
N MET A 160 -0.17 -22.24 0.98
CA MET A 160 -1.24 -22.85 1.76
C MET A 160 -0.72 -24.04 2.58
N PRO A 161 -1.35 -24.36 3.72
CA PRO A 161 -1.02 -25.56 4.48
C PRO A 161 -1.12 -26.84 3.61
N LYS A 162 -0.22 -27.82 3.84
CA LYS A 162 -0.18 -29.08 3.06
C LYS A 162 -1.49 -29.87 3.03
N ALA A 163 -2.38 -29.67 4.01
CA ALA A 163 -3.70 -30.27 4.05
C ALA A 163 -4.70 -29.67 3.05
N PHE A 164 -4.40 -28.47 2.53
CA PHE A 164 -5.26 -27.82 1.54
C PHE A 164 -5.17 -28.56 0.19
N ARG A 165 -6.30 -28.62 -0.53
CA ARG A 165 -6.36 -29.26 -1.86
C ARG A 165 -6.92 -28.27 -2.86
N SER A 166 -6.30 -28.22 -4.03
CA SER A 166 -6.84 -27.49 -5.18
C SER A 166 -7.98 -28.28 -5.82
N ALA A 167 -8.86 -27.57 -6.52
CA ALA A 167 -9.86 -28.20 -7.41
C ALA A 167 -9.18 -28.82 -8.65
N ASP A 168 -7.98 -28.34 -9.02
CA ASP A 168 -7.22 -28.89 -10.14
C ASP A 168 -6.47 -30.15 -9.71
N ALA A 169 -6.34 -31.10 -10.63
CA ALA A 169 -5.48 -32.25 -10.42
C ALA A 169 -4.01 -31.82 -10.34
N PRO A 170 -3.25 -32.29 -9.34
CA PRO A 170 -1.84 -31.96 -9.21
C PRO A 170 -1.06 -32.47 -10.41
N ARG A 171 -0.16 -31.66 -10.96
CA ARG A 171 0.74 -32.04 -12.07
C ARG A 171 2.04 -32.66 -11.58
N LYS A 172 2.34 -32.47 -10.29
CA LYS A 172 3.47 -33.09 -9.58
C LYS A 172 2.95 -33.71 -8.28
N ALA A 173 3.58 -34.79 -7.79
CA ALA A 173 3.13 -35.53 -6.61
C ALA A 173 3.00 -34.66 -5.35
N ASP A 174 3.92 -33.70 -5.18
CA ASP A 174 3.97 -32.80 -4.01
C ASP A 174 3.75 -31.33 -4.42
N GLU A 175 2.90 -31.08 -5.42
CA GLU A 175 2.62 -29.73 -5.92
C GLU A 175 2.04 -28.85 -4.81
N ALA A 176 2.72 -27.75 -4.53
CA ALA A 176 2.28 -26.78 -3.55
C ALA A 176 1.12 -25.92 -4.09
N ILE A 177 0.27 -25.48 -3.16
CA ILE A 177 -0.83 -24.57 -3.41
C ILE A 177 -0.51 -23.24 -2.71
N LEU A 178 -0.80 -22.15 -3.36
CA LEU A 178 -0.45 -20.81 -2.91
C LEU A 178 -1.53 -19.80 -3.26
N LEU A 179 -1.47 -18.64 -2.63
CA LEU A 179 -2.18 -17.46 -3.10
C LEU A 179 -1.36 -16.83 -4.23
N ARG A 180 -1.99 -16.62 -5.40
CA ARG A 180 -1.28 -16.14 -6.59
C ARG A 180 -0.55 -14.82 -6.33
N THR A 181 0.71 -14.74 -6.74
CA THR A 181 1.57 -13.57 -6.60
C THR A 181 1.42 -12.56 -7.73
N HIS A 182 0.76 -12.97 -8.80
CA HIS A 182 0.44 -12.21 -10.02
C HIS A 182 -0.76 -12.85 -10.74
N THR A 183 -1.31 -12.17 -11.72
CA THR A 183 -2.44 -12.69 -12.51
C THR A 183 -2.01 -13.46 -13.77
N SER A 184 -0.70 -13.71 -13.96
CA SER A 184 -0.16 -14.46 -15.11
C SER A 184 -0.66 -15.92 -15.14
N SER A 185 -1.07 -16.48 -14.00
CA SER A 185 -1.70 -17.81 -13.94
C SER A 185 -2.98 -17.87 -14.80
N VAL A 186 -3.71 -16.76 -14.93
CA VAL A 186 -4.88 -16.67 -15.81
C VAL A 186 -4.47 -16.73 -17.29
N GLN A 187 -3.29 -16.19 -17.64
CA GLN A 187 -2.72 -16.31 -18.99
C GLN A 187 -2.42 -17.77 -19.30
N VAL A 188 -1.77 -18.50 -18.38
CA VAL A 188 -1.50 -19.94 -18.48
C VAL A 188 -2.80 -20.72 -18.69
N ARG A 189 -3.81 -20.50 -17.85
CA ARG A 189 -5.13 -21.16 -17.94
C ARG A 189 -5.81 -20.89 -19.28
N THR A 190 -5.67 -19.67 -19.80
CA THR A 190 -6.22 -19.30 -21.11
C THR A 190 -5.52 -20.05 -22.24
N MET A 191 -4.18 -20.09 -22.25
CA MET A 191 -3.41 -20.84 -23.26
C MET A 191 -3.72 -22.33 -23.24
N LEU A 192 -3.98 -22.93 -22.07
CA LEU A 192 -4.35 -24.32 -21.93
C LEU A 192 -5.78 -24.65 -22.41
N SER A 193 -6.69 -23.66 -22.33
CA SER A 193 -8.13 -23.89 -22.57
C SER A 193 -8.64 -23.33 -23.90
N ARG A 194 -7.89 -22.44 -24.55
CA ARG A 194 -8.29 -21.74 -25.79
C ARG A 194 -7.27 -21.95 -26.89
N LYS A 195 -7.76 -22.06 -28.12
CA LYS A 195 -6.89 -22.04 -29.30
C LYS A 195 -6.66 -20.59 -29.75
N PRO A 196 -5.42 -20.21 -30.09
CA PRO A 196 -5.14 -18.93 -30.70
C PRO A 196 -5.86 -18.75 -32.06
N PRO A 197 -6.08 -17.48 -32.54
CA PRO A 197 -5.64 -16.25 -31.89
C PRO A 197 -6.58 -15.77 -30.77
N PHE A 198 -6.03 -15.13 -29.73
CA PHE A 198 -6.82 -14.46 -28.69
C PHE A 198 -6.08 -13.31 -28.03
N ARG A 199 -6.84 -12.36 -27.49
CA ARG A 199 -6.36 -11.25 -26.67
C ARG A 199 -7.16 -11.23 -25.37
N ILE A 200 -6.47 -11.28 -24.24
CA ILE A 200 -7.11 -11.21 -22.93
C ILE A 200 -6.48 -10.17 -22.02
N VAL A 201 -7.28 -9.62 -21.12
CA VAL A 201 -6.82 -8.91 -19.93
C VAL A 201 -7.35 -9.63 -18.70
N ALA A 202 -6.49 -9.86 -17.73
CA ALA A 202 -6.77 -10.58 -16.50
C ALA A 202 -6.63 -9.63 -15.30
N PRO A 203 -7.71 -8.93 -14.90
CA PRO A 203 -7.73 -8.17 -13.67
C PRO A 203 -7.92 -9.11 -12.49
N GLY A 204 -7.17 -8.91 -11.42
CA GLY A 204 -7.36 -9.74 -10.24
C GLY A 204 -6.52 -9.32 -9.05
N ARG A 205 -6.89 -9.84 -7.90
CA ARG A 205 -6.18 -9.68 -6.65
C ARG A 205 -4.94 -10.57 -6.62
N CYS A 206 -3.85 -10.04 -6.09
CA CYS A 206 -2.57 -10.71 -5.91
C CYS A 206 -2.11 -10.60 -4.47
N PHE A 207 -1.26 -11.52 -4.04
CA PHE A 207 -0.84 -11.63 -2.66
C PHE A 207 0.68 -11.81 -2.59
N ARG A 208 1.35 -10.99 -1.79
CA ARG A 208 2.78 -11.09 -1.50
C ARG A 208 3.02 -10.83 -0.02
N ARG A 209 4.10 -11.34 0.51
CA ARG A 209 4.48 -11.17 1.92
C ARG A 209 5.13 -9.82 2.21
N ASP A 210 4.78 -8.80 1.45
CA ASP A 210 5.33 -7.46 1.63
C ASP A 210 4.88 -6.87 2.96
N ALA A 211 5.79 -6.18 3.64
CA ALA A 211 5.44 -5.33 4.76
C ALA A 211 4.64 -4.13 4.24
N GLY A 212 3.49 -3.86 4.87
CA GLY A 212 2.63 -2.73 4.49
C GLY A 212 3.30 -1.39 4.73
N ASP A 213 3.52 -0.62 3.67
CA ASP A 213 3.99 0.77 3.74
C ASP A 213 3.13 1.70 2.85
N ALA A 214 3.59 2.90 2.54
CA ALA A 214 2.85 3.85 1.69
C ALA A 214 2.74 3.40 0.22
N THR A 215 3.54 2.43 -0.22
CA THR A 215 3.67 1.97 -1.61
C THR A 215 3.42 0.49 -1.80
N HIS A 216 3.47 -0.31 -0.73
CA HIS A 216 3.30 -1.76 -0.75
C HIS A 216 2.16 -2.21 0.16
N SER A 217 1.47 -3.26 -0.29
CA SER A 217 0.43 -3.95 0.47
C SER A 217 0.54 -5.46 0.21
N ALA A 218 0.38 -6.26 1.24
CA ALA A 218 0.36 -7.72 1.11
C ALA A 218 -0.75 -8.25 0.21
N ASN A 219 -1.78 -7.44 -0.01
CA ASN A 219 -2.91 -7.69 -0.89
C ASN A 219 -3.08 -6.46 -1.80
N PHE A 220 -2.95 -6.66 -3.10
CA PHE A 220 -3.05 -5.62 -4.12
C PHE A 220 -3.69 -6.19 -5.38
N HIS A 221 -3.92 -5.36 -6.40
CA HIS A 221 -4.53 -5.80 -7.66
C HIS A 221 -3.57 -5.59 -8.83
N GLN A 222 -3.57 -6.57 -9.73
CA GLN A 222 -2.91 -6.44 -11.03
C GLN A 222 -3.92 -6.52 -12.17
N ILE A 223 -3.55 -5.94 -13.29
CA ILE A 223 -4.18 -6.18 -14.59
C ILE A 223 -3.07 -6.61 -15.52
N GLU A 224 -3.14 -7.84 -16.00
CA GLU A 224 -2.18 -8.36 -16.96
C GLU A 224 -2.85 -8.62 -18.29
N GLY A 225 -2.13 -8.39 -19.37
CA GLY A 225 -2.58 -8.63 -20.74
C GLY A 225 -1.76 -9.70 -21.41
N LEU A 226 -2.42 -10.50 -22.24
CA LEU A 226 -1.81 -11.49 -23.12
C LEU A 226 -2.47 -11.41 -24.52
N TRP A 227 -1.65 -11.32 -25.55
CA TRP A 227 -2.10 -11.47 -26.91
C TRP A 227 -1.26 -12.54 -27.59
N ILE A 228 -1.90 -13.64 -28.02
CA ILE A 228 -1.30 -14.71 -28.80
C ILE A 228 -1.90 -14.67 -30.20
N ASP A 229 -1.04 -14.60 -31.20
CA ASP A 229 -1.40 -14.59 -32.62
C ASP A 229 -0.19 -15.03 -33.46
N ARG A 230 -0.35 -15.04 -34.77
CA ARG A 230 0.77 -15.24 -35.69
C ARG A 230 1.57 -13.94 -35.86
N ASN A 231 2.90 -14.06 -35.81
CA ASN A 231 3.82 -12.95 -36.06
C ASN A 231 3.63 -11.70 -35.19
N VAL A 232 3.26 -11.88 -33.91
CA VAL A 232 3.22 -10.77 -32.93
C VAL A 232 4.62 -10.23 -32.72
N THR A 233 4.78 -8.92 -32.77
CA THR A 233 6.05 -8.23 -32.77
C THR A 233 6.19 -7.24 -31.61
N LEU A 234 7.41 -6.75 -31.39
CA LEU A 234 7.67 -5.66 -30.43
C LEU A 234 6.97 -4.35 -30.84
N ALA A 235 6.75 -4.13 -32.15
CA ALA A 235 6.00 -2.97 -32.61
C ALA A 235 4.53 -3.04 -32.19
N ASP A 236 3.93 -4.23 -32.19
CA ASP A 236 2.56 -4.45 -31.70
C ASP A 236 2.49 -4.20 -30.19
N LEU A 237 3.45 -4.71 -29.41
CA LEU A 237 3.55 -4.42 -27.98
C LEU A 237 3.59 -2.92 -27.71
N ARG A 238 4.50 -2.21 -28.38
CA ARG A 238 4.64 -0.76 -28.24
C ARG A 238 3.34 -0.03 -28.61
N GLY A 239 2.67 -0.45 -29.69
CA GLY A 239 1.40 0.13 -30.13
C GLY A 239 0.28 -0.02 -29.10
N VAL A 240 0.14 -1.21 -28.51
CA VAL A 240 -0.84 -1.49 -27.45
C VAL A 240 -0.57 -0.63 -26.22
N LEU A 241 0.68 -0.53 -25.79
CA LEU A 241 1.07 0.21 -24.60
C LEU A 241 0.96 1.74 -24.80
N ASP A 242 1.37 2.26 -25.95
CA ASP A 242 1.23 3.68 -26.29
C ASP A 242 -0.25 4.11 -26.32
N PHE A 243 -1.10 3.29 -26.94
CA PHE A 243 -2.55 3.51 -26.92
C PHE A 243 -3.12 3.55 -25.48
N PHE A 244 -2.80 2.55 -24.67
CA PHE A 244 -3.25 2.48 -23.27
C PHE A 244 -2.83 3.72 -22.47
N VAL A 245 -1.59 4.14 -22.63
CA VAL A 245 -1.03 5.28 -21.88
C VAL A 245 -1.72 6.58 -22.32
N LYS A 246 -1.92 6.81 -23.61
CA LYS A 246 -2.61 8.01 -24.11
C LYS A 246 -4.07 8.06 -23.69
N GLU A 247 -4.79 6.95 -23.71
CA GLU A 247 -6.18 6.84 -23.22
C GLU A 247 -6.29 7.10 -21.70
N THR A 248 -5.27 6.72 -20.94
CA THR A 248 -5.31 6.81 -19.48
C THR A 248 -4.76 8.13 -18.96
N PHE A 249 -3.67 8.64 -19.51
CA PHE A 249 -2.91 9.77 -18.99
C PHE A 249 -2.90 11.00 -19.91
N GLY A 250 -3.61 10.93 -21.04
CA GLY A 250 -3.77 12.02 -22.01
C GLY A 250 -2.91 11.87 -23.25
N ALA A 251 -3.31 12.57 -24.32
CA ALA A 251 -2.70 12.44 -25.66
C ALA A 251 -1.19 12.76 -25.69
N ASP A 252 -0.73 13.65 -24.81
CA ASP A 252 0.67 14.06 -24.69
C ASP A 252 1.53 13.14 -23.81
N ALA A 253 0.95 12.02 -23.35
CA ALA A 253 1.68 11.04 -22.59
C ALA A 253 2.64 10.24 -23.47
N GLU A 254 3.85 10.01 -22.98
CA GLU A 254 4.93 9.32 -23.69
C GLU A 254 5.34 8.07 -22.96
N ILE A 255 5.78 7.05 -23.70
CA ILE A 255 6.33 5.81 -23.16
C ILE A 255 7.81 5.65 -23.52
N ARG A 256 8.53 4.98 -22.64
CA ARG A 256 9.90 4.51 -22.84
C ARG A 256 10.00 3.06 -22.37
N LEU A 257 10.54 2.19 -23.22
CA LEU A 257 10.85 0.81 -22.85
C LEU A 257 12.33 0.73 -22.45
N ARG A 258 12.60 0.21 -21.27
CA ARG A 258 13.96 -0.10 -20.79
C ARG A 258 14.13 -1.60 -20.76
N PRO A 259 15.26 -2.16 -21.27
CA PRO A 259 15.53 -3.59 -21.12
C PRO A 259 15.46 -4.04 -19.66
N SER A 260 14.85 -5.19 -19.44
CA SER A 260 14.71 -5.83 -18.14
C SER A 260 14.77 -7.34 -18.30
N PHE A 261 14.53 -8.09 -17.24
CA PHE A 261 14.48 -9.54 -17.27
C PHE A 261 13.27 -10.06 -16.52
N PHE A 262 12.47 -10.88 -17.22
CA PHE A 262 11.42 -11.70 -16.62
C PHE A 262 11.49 -13.11 -17.20
N PRO A 263 11.33 -14.17 -16.37
CA PRO A 263 11.51 -15.56 -16.85
C PRO A 263 10.51 -15.96 -17.95
N PHE A 264 9.41 -15.27 -18.08
CA PHE A 264 8.29 -15.59 -18.98
C PHE A 264 8.23 -14.72 -20.24
N THR A 265 9.15 -13.78 -20.44
CA THR A 265 9.23 -12.93 -21.62
C THR A 265 10.66 -12.79 -22.14
N GLU A 266 10.81 -12.78 -23.50
CA GLU A 266 12.09 -12.56 -24.20
C GLU A 266 11.82 -11.90 -25.57
N PRO A 267 12.25 -10.64 -25.80
CA PRO A 267 12.85 -9.73 -24.82
C PRO A 267 11.87 -9.19 -23.80
N SER A 268 12.41 -8.85 -22.62
CA SER A 268 11.68 -8.25 -21.50
C SER A 268 11.99 -6.77 -21.37
N PHE A 269 10.99 -5.99 -20.94
CA PHE A 269 11.11 -4.56 -20.73
C PHE A 269 10.33 -4.10 -19.50
N GLU A 270 10.85 -3.07 -18.85
CA GLU A 270 10.07 -2.19 -17.99
C GLU A 270 9.63 -0.98 -18.78
N MET A 271 8.35 -0.62 -18.65
CA MET A 271 7.80 0.55 -19.31
C MET A 271 7.70 1.73 -18.35
N ASP A 272 8.37 2.81 -18.70
CA ASP A 272 8.23 4.10 -18.04
C ASP A 272 7.21 4.96 -18.80
N LEU A 273 6.46 5.73 -18.01
CA LEU A 273 5.53 6.76 -18.45
C LEU A 273 6.05 8.15 -18.11
N ARG A 274 5.83 9.11 -19.00
CA ARG A 274 5.93 10.54 -18.75
C ARG A 274 4.66 11.24 -19.26
N SER A 275 4.04 12.11 -18.44
CA SER A 275 2.87 12.88 -18.86
C SER A 275 2.83 14.24 -18.14
N PRO A 276 2.38 15.31 -18.80
CA PRO A 276 2.14 16.61 -18.17
C PRO A 276 0.97 16.59 -17.17
N ASN A 277 0.10 15.57 -17.23
CA ASN A 277 -1.13 15.48 -16.44
C ASN A 277 -0.95 14.81 -15.05
N LEU A 278 0.31 14.59 -14.62
CA LEU A 278 0.63 13.87 -13.37
C LEU A 278 0.88 14.81 -12.17
N GLY A 279 0.33 16.03 -12.18
CA GLY A 279 0.45 16.98 -11.08
C GLY A 279 1.91 17.22 -10.66
N ARG A 280 2.26 16.90 -9.41
CA ARG A 280 3.64 17.06 -8.88
C ARG A 280 4.67 16.15 -9.57
N LEU A 281 4.25 15.10 -10.24
CA LEU A 281 5.09 14.14 -10.94
C LEU A 281 5.16 14.42 -12.45
N SER A 282 4.56 15.53 -12.92
CA SER A 282 4.58 15.95 -14.31
C SER A 282 6.00 15.96 -14.87
N ASN A 283 6.15 15.51 -16.12
CA ASN A 283 7.39 15.45 -16.87
C ASN A 283 8.51 14.56 -16.27
N ARG A 284 8.22 13.76 -15.23
CA ARG A 284 9.13 12.74 -14.72
C ARG A 284 8.84 11.39 -15.37
N TRP A 285 9.89 10.63 -15.65
CA TRP A 285 9.76 9.23 -16.04
C TRP A 285 9.41 8.38 -14.82
N LEU A 286 8.31 7.66 -14.90
CA LEU A 286 7.78 6.81 -13.82
C LEU A 286 7.58 5.40 -14.37
N GLU A 287 8.21 4.43 -13.76
CA GLU A 287 7.97 3.01 -14.05
C GLU A 287 6.54 2.63 -13.62
N ILE A 288 5.80 1.98 -14.54
CA ILE A 288 4.41 1.60 -14.30
C ILE A 288 4.08 0.14 -14.61
N MET A 289 4.88 -0.55 -15.42
CA MET A 289 4.61 -1.95 -15.76
C MET A 289 5.82 -2.69 -16.31
N GLY A 290 5.81 -4.02 -16.15
CA GLY A 290 6.64 -4.94 -16.89
C GLY A 290 5.93 -5.42 -18.15
N CYS A 291 6.68 -5.68 -19.24
CA CYS A 291 6.12 -6.17 -20.50
C CYS A 291 7.19 -6.89 -21.35
N GLY A 292 6.77 -7.61 -22.38
CA GLY A 292 7.69 -8.29 -23.28
C GLY A 292 6.99 -9.14 -24.33
N LEU A 293 7.77 -9.80 -25.18
CA LEU A 293 7.24 -10.88 -26.00
C LEU A 293 7.24 -12.17 -25.17
N VAL A 294 6.22 -12.98 -25.35
CA VAL A 294 6.10 -14.25 -24.59
C VAL A 294 7.25 -15.17 -24.95
N ASP A 295 7.95 -15.67 -23.93
CA ASP A 295 9.05 -16.62 -24.13
C ASP A 295 8.54 -17.88 -24.85
N PRO A 296 9.23 -18.36 -25.90
CA PRO A 296 8.88 -19.60 -26.62
C PRO A 296 8.67 -20.79 -25.68
N LYS A 297 9.43 -20.87 -24.58
CA LYS A 297 9.30 -21.94 -23.59
C LYS A 297 7.96 -21.93 -22.87
N VAL A 298 7.42 -20.76 -22.60
CA VAL A 298 6.07 -20.62 -21.99
C VAL A 298 5.00 -21.13 -22.96
N LEU A 299 5.12 -20.82 -24.25
CA LEU A 299 4.21 -21.36 -25.28
C LEU A 299 4.28 -22.90 -25.32
N GLU A 300 5.48 -23.48 -25.36
CA GLU A 300 5.69 -24.94 -25.33
C GLU A 300 5.07 -25.57 -24.08
N LEU A 301 5.31 -25.01 -22.89
CA LEU A 301 4.78 -25.52 -21.63
C LEU A 301 3.25 -25.46 -21.58
N CYS A 302 2.65 -24.53 -22.31
CA CYS A 302 1.19 -24.40 -22.45
C CYS A 302 0.63 -25.16 -23.67
N GLY A 303 1.46 -25.93 -24.41
CA GLY A 303 1.02 -26.76 -25.52
C GLY A 303 0.82 -26.04 -26.85
N LEU A 304 1.42 -24.84 -27.01
CA LEU A 304 1.40 -24.04 -28.23
C LEU A 304 2.74 -24.19 -28.96
N ASP A 305 2.72 -24.39 -30.29
CA ASP A 305 3.95 -24.45 -31.11
C ASP A 305 4.52 -23.03 -31.31
N PRO A 306 5.73 -22.72 -30.79
CA PRO A 306 6.34 -21.39 -30.94
C PRO A 306 6.81 -21.07 -32.36
N LYS A 307 6.78 -22.05 -33.25
CA LYS A 307 7.01 -21.82 -34.71
C LYS A 307 5.78 -21.27 -35.41
N GLU A 308 4.60 -21.56 -34.90
CA GLU A 308 3.33 -21.10 -35.45
C GLU A 308 2.81 -19.86 -34.71
N TRP A 309 2.99 -19.81 -33.39
CA TRP A 309 2.43 -18.78 -32.52
C TRP A 309 3.50 -17.93 -31.87
N SER A 310 3.22 -16.67 -31.74
CA SER A 310 3.99 -15.70 -30.98
C SER A 310 3.05 -14.89 -30.09
N GLY A 311 3.58 -14.16 -29.13
CA GLY A 311 2.72 -13.37 -28.27
C GLY A 311 3.44 -12.24 -27.58
N LEU A 312 2.64 -11.34 -27.03
CA LEU A 312 3.07 -10.28 -26.15
C LEU A 312 2.34 -10.37 -24.81
N ALA A 313 3.02 -9.97 -23.75
CA ALA A 313 2.45 -9.89 -22.40
C ALA A 313 2.87 -8.58 -21.72
N PHE A 314 2.01 -8.10 -20.83
CA PHE A 314 2.27 -6.94 -19.97
C PHE A 314 1.53 -7.08 -18.64
N GLY A 315 2.05 -6.44 -17.59
CA GLY A 315 1.42 -6.46 -16.27
C GLY A 315 1.62 -5.16 -15.52
N LEU A 316 0.53 -4.60 -14.98
CA LEU A 316 0.52 -3.36 -14.21
C LEU A 316 -0.20 -3.53 -12.87
N GLY A 317 0.28 -2.79 -11.85
CA GLY A 317 -0.41 -2.67 -10.56
C GLY A 317 -1.54 -1.65 -10.64
N LEU A 318 -2.77 -2.08 -10.32
CA LEU A 318 -3.96 -1.23 -10.39
C LEU A 318 -3.87 -0.05 -9.43
N GLU A 319 -3.40 -0.29 -8.21
CA GLU A 319 -3.21 0.76 -7.19
C GLU A 319 -2.21 1.81 -7.66
N ARG A 320 -1.11 1.39 -8.29
CA ARG A 320 -0.10 2.30 -8.83
C ARG A 320 -0.69 3.25 -9.85
N ILE A 321 -1.51 2.74 -10.78
CA ILE A 321 -2.21 3.57 -11.76
C ILE A 321 -3.23 4.49 -11.07
N ALA A 322 -4.03 3.97 -10.13
CA ALA A 322 -5.01 4.76 -9.40
C ALA A 322 -4.35 5.88 -8.59
N MET A 323 -3.23 5.61 -7.92
CA MET A 323 -2.45 6.62 -7.20
C MET A 323 -2.00 7.75 -8.14
N LEU A 324 -1.50 7.42 -9.32
CA LEU A 324 -1.05 8.40 -10.32
C LEU A 324 -2.21 9.21 -10.89
N VAL A 325 -3.33 8.57 -11.25
CA VAL A 325 -4.50 9.22 -11.85
C VAL A 325 -5.20 10.16 -10.87
N HIS A 326 -5.27 9.77 -9.60
CA HIS A 326 -6.01 10.50 -8.57
C HIS A 326 -5.12 11.34 -7.64
N GLY A 327 -3.80 11.32 -7.81
CA GLY A 327 -2.85 12.07 -6.97
C GLY A 327 -2.79 11.57 -5.52
N ILE A 328 -3.00 10.26 -5.31
CA ILE A 328 -2.96 9.62 -3.99
C ILE A 328 -1.53 9.19 -3.70
N ASP A 329 -1.02 9.51 -2.53
CA ASP A 329 0.38 9.29 -2.14
C ASP A 329 0.58 8.07 -1.23
N ASP A 330 -0.50 7.47 -0.73
CA ASP A 330 -0.45 6.34 0.20
C ASP A 330 -1.47 5.26 -0.20
N ILE A 331 -0.98 4.06 -0.55
CA ILE A 331 -1.79 2.90 -0.96
C ILE A 331 -2.80 2.46 0.12
N ARG A 332 -2.48 2.68 1.39
CA ARG A 332 -3.32 2.26 2.53
C ARG A 332 -4.68 2.96 2.54
N HIS A 333 -4.80 4.14 1.94
CA HIS A 333 -6.08 4.85 1.81
C HIS A 333 -7.13 4.06 1.02
N PHE A 334 -6.72 3.24 0.07
CA PHE A 334 -7.65 2.39 -0.68
C PHE A 334 -8.31 1.29 0.19
N TYR A 335 -7.67 0.90 1.29
CA TYR A 335 -8.07 -0.24 2.11
C TYR A 335 -8.59 0.15 3.51
N ALA A 336 -8.37 1.41 3.92
CA ALA A 336 -8.78 1.89 5.24
C ALA A 336 -10.31 2.08 5.38
N ASN A 337 -11.04 2.08 4.27
CA ASN A 337 -12.49 2.31 4.22
C ASN A 337 -12.93 3.63 4.91
N ASP A 338 -12.08 4.66 4.87
CA ASP A 338 -12.38 5.96 5.45
C ASP A 338 -13.38 6.71 4.55
N THR A 339 -14.56 7.02 5.08
CA THR A 339 -15.63 7.70 4.34
C THR A 339 -15.23 9.11 3.90
N ARG A 340 -14.33 9.78 4.62
CA ARG A 340 -13.82 11.11 4.25
C ARG A 340 -12.96 11.03 2.98
N PHE A 341 -12.19 9.95 2.85
CA PHE A 341 -11.42 9.65 1.64
C PHE A 341 -12.37 9.29 0.49
N LEU A 342 -13.30 8.36 0.72
CA LEU A 342 -14.20 7.86 -0.33
C LEU A 342 -15.12 8.94 -0.90
N ARG A 343 -15.60 9.89 -0.08
CA ARG A 343 -16.43 11.02 -0.52
C ARG A 343 -15.77 11.94 -1.54
N GLN A 344 -14.43 11.98 -1.62
CA GLN A 344 -13.70 12.78 -2.61
C GLN A 344 -13.89 12.27 -4.04
N PHE A 345 -14.42 11.08 -4.21
CA PHE A 345 -14.65 10.41 -5.49
C PHE A 345 -16.14 10.27 -5.84
N ALA A 346 -17.03 10.87 -5.03
CA ALA A 346 -18.48 10.87 -5.24
C ALA A 346 -18.90 11.77 -6.41
#